data_e682549d92cd032213fee06fa3cedfe8
#
_entry.id   e682549d92cd032213fee06fa3cedfe8
#
_cell.length_a   1.000
_cell.length_b   1.000
_cell.length_c   1.000
_cell.angle_alpha   90.00
_cell.angle_beta   90.00
_cell.angle_gamma   90.00
#
_symmetry.space_group_name_H-M   'P 1'
#
loop_
_entity.id
_entity.type
_entity.pdbx_description
1 polymer ?
#
loop_
_entity_poly.entity_id
_entity_poly.type
_entity_poly.pdbx_seq_one_letter_code
_entity_poly.pdbx_strand_id
1 'polypeptide(L)'
;IKLVLDKEPQTTQEEALLEIARKTRPTDVPSAESTRNYLNLFFFSDQYYNLGRVGRYKVNKKLSIANRIEGLVSLNDIVVDGEVLAKAGDVFTREQARQIQDAGVNEVWVKLAHKNHLIRGNNRVKLSKVFPCQEDELGILEDVYYPTLVQILKENKTKEKRLQAIKENAKNLMITTLTMDDILATVSYYLDILNGIGQIDNIDHLSNRRIASVGELLANAFRSGINKLAGNIKETLQGKEFSEITPSQIVNPRPVNKALKDFIASSQLSQLMDQINPLSGLTQKRKISAVGPGGVKKERASAEVRDIHY
;
A
#
# COMPACT_ATOMS: atom_id res chain seq x y z
N ILE A 1 15.77 -13.25 14.67
CA ILE A 1 16.26 -12.81 13.36
C ILE A 1 17.78 -13.06 13.27
N LYS A 2 18.61 -12.52 14.18
CA LYS A 2 20.07 -12.71 14.13
C LYS A 2 20.48 -14.20 14.05
N LEU A 3 19.91 -15.05 14.93
CA LEU A 3 20.19 -16.50 14.92
C LEU A 3 19.78 -17.21 13.62
N VAL A 4 18.81 -16.66 12.89
CA VAL A 4 18.41 -17.19 11.58
C VAL A 4 19.39 -16.72 10.51
N LEU A 5 19.73 -15.44 10.52
CA LEU A 5 20.71 -14.86 9.58
C LEU A 5 22.11 -15.49 9.73
N ASP A 6 22.52 -15.79 10.96
CA ASP A 6 23.81 -16.45 11.23
C ASP A 6 23.89 -17.90 10.67
N LYS A 7 22.73 -18.51 10.36
CA LYS A 7 22.64 -19.87 9.76
C LYS A 7 22.46 -19.85 8.24
N GLU A 8 22.18 -18.69 7.66
CA GLU A 8 21.99 -18.58 6.22
C GLU A 8 23.34 -18.64 5.49
N PRO A 9 23.44 -19.42 4.40
CA PRO A 9 24.69 -19.53 3.64
C PRO A 9 25.01 -18.26 2.84
N GLN A 10 23.99 -17.43 2.53
CA GLN A 10 24.16 -16.18 1.79
C GLN A 10 24.59 -15.06 2.75
N THR A 11 25.79 -14.57 2.60
CA THR A 11 26.37 -13.54 3.46
C THR A 11 26.21 -12.13 2.89
N THR A 12 26.03 -12.01 1.57
CA THR A 12 25.88 -10.73 0.87
C THR A 12 24.48 -10.53 0.30
N GLN A 13 24.09 -9.27 0.11
CA GLN A 13 22.82 -8.92 -0.49
C GLN A 13 22.70 -9.45 -1.93
N GLU A 14 23.78 -9.47 -2.68
CA GLU A 14 23.80 -9.96 -4.06
C GLU A 14 23.56 -11.46 -4.13
N GLU A 15 24.22 -12.24 -3.27
CA GLU A 15 24.01 -13.69 -3.16
C GLU A 15 22.56 -14.01 -2.79
N ALA A 16 21.99 -13.26 -1.85
CA ALA A 16 20.59 -13.42 -1.47
C ALA A 16 19.63 -13.12 -2.64
N LEU A 17 19.89 -12.07 -3.42
CA LEU A 17 19.10 -11.75 -4.61
C LEU A 17 19.20 -12.84 -5.68
N LEU A 18 20.39 -13.39 -5.90
CA LEU A 18 20.58 -14.49 -6.85
C LEU A 18 19.85 -15.76 -6.40
N GLU A 19 19.86 -16.06 -5.11
CA GLU A 19 19.13 -17.20 -4.56
C GLU A 19 17.60 -17.01 -4.69
N ILE A 20 17.09 -15.82 -4.43
CA ILE A 20 15.68 -15.46 -4.67
C ILE A 20 15.35 -15.65 -6.15
N ALA A 21 16.23 -15.22 -7.08
CA ALA A 21 16.02 -15.41 -8.51
C ALA A 21 15.88 -16.89 -8.88
N ARG A 22 16.78 -17.73 -8.40
CA ARG A 22 16.75 -19.18 -8.65
C ARG A 22 15.47 -19.85 -8.16
N LYS A 23 14.96 -19.42 -7.00
CA LYS A 23 13.74 -19.99 -6.41
C LYS A 23 12.46 -19.46 -7.06
N THR A 24 12.43 -18.19 -7.46
CA THR A 24 11.21 -17.57 -8.01
C THR A 24 11.10 -17.73 -9.53
N ARG A 25 12.22 -17.79 -10.23
CA ARG A 25 12.31 -17.90 -11.70
C ARG A 25 13.39 -18.90 -12.11
N PRO A 26 13.17 -20.19 -11.92
CA PRO A 26 14.20 -21.21 -12.13
C PRO A 26 14.63 -21.37 -13.61
N THR A 27 13.82 -20.88 -14.55
CA THR A 27 14.11 -20.93 -16.00
C THR A 27 14.96 -19.76 -16.50
N ASP A 28 15.06 -18.69 -15.73
CA ASP A 28 15.77 -17.47 -16.14
C ASP A 28 17.23 -17.51 -15.67
N VAL A 29 18.10 -16.80 -16.40
CA VAL A 29 19.46 -16.58 -15.95
C VAL A 29 19.40 -15.67 -14.71
N PRO A 30 19.91 -16.09 -13.53
CA PRO A 30 19.83 -15.31 -12.31
C PRO A 30 20.66 -14.03 -12.43
N SER A 31 20.04 -12.88 -12.19
CA SER A 31 20.69 -11.55 -12.15
C SER A 31 20.21 -10.80 -10.93
N ALA A 32 21.13 -10.25 -10.15
CA ALA A 32 20.81 -9.48 -8.93
C ALA A 32 20.00 -8.21 -9.26
N GLU A 33 20.36 -7.51 -10.34
CA GLU A 33 19.66 -6.30 -10.78
C GLU A 33 18.22 -6.61 -11.24
N SER A 34 18.05 -7.62 -12.11
CA SER A 34 16.73 -8.07 -12.56
C SER A 34 15.85 -8.50 -11.38
N THR A 35 16.43 -9.17 -10.39
CA THR A 35 15.70 -9.62 -9.20
C THR A 35 15.32 -8.45 -8.31
N ARG A 36 16.18 -7.47 -8.12
CA ARG A 36 15.87 -6.24 -7.38
C ARG A 36 14.71 -5.49 -8.05
N ASN A 37 14.75 -5.33 -9.37
CA ASN A 37 13.67 -4.69 -10.13
C ASN A 37 12.36 -5.48 -10.01
N TYR A 38 12.43 -6.81 -10.09
CA TYR A 38 11.26 -7.66 -9.87
C TYR A 38 10.65 -7.49 -8.47
N LEU A 39 11.47 -7.51 -7.41
CA LEU A 39 10.99 -7.30 -6.04
C LEU A 39 10.39 -5.91 -5.84
N ASN A 40 11.02 -4.88 -6.42
CA ASN A 40 10.48 -3.52 -6.38
C ASN A 40 9.12 -3.42 -7.07
N LEU A 41 8.97 -4.03 -8.25
CA LEU A 41 7.68 -4.09 -8.93
C LEU A 41 6.66 -4.88 -8.11
N PHE A 42 7.05 -6.03 -7.56
CA PHE A 42 6.15 -6.91 -6.83
C PHE A 42 5.62 -6.27 -5.54
N PHE A 43 6.46 -5.63 -4.74
CA PHE A 43 6.08 -5.06 -3.45
C PHE A 43 5.58 -3.62 -3.52
N PHE A 44 6.13 -2.79 -4.40
CA PHE A 44 5.95 -1.33 -4.35
C PHE A 44 5.24 -0.73 -5.55
N SER A 45 4.91 -1.53 -6.56
CA SER A 45 4.15 -1.04 -7.73
C SER A 45 2.65 -1.25 -7.55
N ASP A 46 1.86 -0.29 -8.01
CA ASP A 46 0.39 -0.36 -8.04
C ASP A 46 -0.14 -1.40 -9.04
N GLN A 47 0.71 -1.94 -9.91
CA GLN A 47 0.36 -3.00 -10.85
C GLN A 47 0.01 -4.33 -10.16
N TYR A 48 0.68 -4.63 -9.04
CA TYR A 48 0.47 -5.86 -8.30
C TYR A 48 -0.45 -5.67 -7.10
N TYR A 49 -0.22 -4.62 -6.32
CA TYR A 49 -1.03 -4.35 -5.15
C TYR A 49 -1.07 -2.87 -4.80
N ASN A 50 -2.27 -2.35 -4.64
CA ASN A 50 -2.51 -0.98 -4.18
C ASN A 50 -3.47 -1.03 -2.99
N LEU A 51 -3.07 -0.43 -1.88
CA LEU A 51 -3.90 -0.33 -0.67
C LEU A 51 -5.18 0.51 -0.92
N GLY A 52 -5.12 1.42 -1.89
CA GLY A 52 -6.13 2.45 -2.06
C GLY A 52 -6.16 3.41 -0.87
N ARG A 53 -7.06 4.40 -0.91
CA ARG A 53 -7.16 5.42 0.14
C ARG A 53 -7.58 4.83 1.49
N VAL A 54 -8.61 4.00 1.49
CA VAL A 54 -9.14 3.40 2.74
C VAL A 54 -8.12 2.46 3.37
N GLY A 55 -7.46 1.61 2.57
CA GLY A 55 -6.41 0.71 3.07
C GLY A 55 -5.23 1.50 3.61
N ARG A 56 -4.78 2.56 2.92
CA ARG A 56 -3.70 3.43 3.38
C ARG A 56 -4.04 4.10 4.71
N TYR A 57 -5.23 4.65 4.86
CA TYR A 57 -5.70 5.21 6.12
C TYR A 57 -5.63 4.20 7.27
N LYS A 58 -6.10 2.97 7.04
CA LYS A 58 -6.08 1.90 8.05
C LYS A 58 -4.66 1.51 8.44
N VAL A 59 -3.76 1.35 7.48
CA VAL A 59 -2.35 1.04 7.72
C VAL A 59 -1.68 2.17 8.50
N ASN A 60 -1.84 3.42 8.09
CA ASN A 60 -1.27 4.57 8.78
C ASN A 60 -1.76 4.66 10.22
N LYS A 61 -3.07 4.50 10.45
CA LYS A 61 -3.66 4.50 11.80
C LYS A 61 -3.08 3.40 12.68
N LYS A 62 -2.83 2.20 12.12
CA LYS A 62 -2.31 1.05 12.86
C LYS A 62 -0.82 1.20 13.15
N LEU A 63 -0.04 1.68 12.19
CA LEU A 63 1.40 1.85 12.30
C LEU A 63 1.83 3.19 12.91
N SER A 64 0.88 4.05 13.25
CA SER A 64 1.12 5.34 13.92
C SER A 64 1.93 5.14 15.21
N ILE A 65 3.03 5.89 15.34
CA ILE A 65 3.84 5.91 16.56
C ILE A 65 3.02 6.41 17.74
N ALA A 66 2.26 7.47 17.58
CA ALA A 66 1.49 8.10 18.64
C ALA A 66 0.59 7.08 19.38
N ASN A 67 -0.08 6.21 18.63
CA ASN A 67 -0.98 5.20 19.22
C ASN A 67 -0.23 4.08 19.97
N ARG A 68 1.08 3.92 19.73
CA ARG A 68 1.88 2.82 20.29
C ARG A 68 2.74 3.26 21.46
N ILE A 69 3.14 4.54 21.51
CA ILE A 69 3.97 5.06 22.62
C ILE A 69 3.13 5.63 23.77
N GLU A 70 1.86 5.94 23.56
CA GLU A 70 0.96 6.47 24.62
C GLU A 70 0.99 5.57 25.86
N GLY A 71 1.29 6.17 27.03
CA GLY A 71 1.38 5.45 28.28
C GLY A 71 2.69 4.70 28.56
N LEU A 72 3.65 4.71 27.64
CA LEU A 72 4.96 4.11 27.81
C LEU A 72 5.97 5.14 28.33
N VAL A 73 7.09 4.66 28.87
CA VAL A 73 8.16 5.50 29.41
C VAL A 73 9.24 5.73 28.36
N SER A 74 9.59 7.01 28.13
CA SER A 74 10.70 7.35 27.24
C SER A 74 12.04 6.87 27.79
N LEU A 75 12.87 6.27 26.93
CA LEU A 75 14.24 5.91 27.30
C LEU A 75 15.21 7.09 27.12
N ASN A 76 15.00 7.92 26.12
CA ASN A 76 15.90 9.00 25.71
C ASN A 76 15.13 10.33 25.64
N ASP A 77 15.87 11.44 25.68
CA ASP A 77 15.28 12.75 25.36
C ASP A 77 14.92 12.80 23.87
N ILE A 78 13.71 13.30 23.57
CA ILE A 78 13.25 13.51 22.21
C ILE A 78 13.27 15.01 21.95
N VAL A 79 14.22 15.44 21.12
CA VAL A 79 14.44 16.85 20.75
C VAL A 79 14.23 17.02 19.26
N VAL A 80 13.36 17.94 18.86
CA VAL A 80 13.09 18.29 17.46
C VAL A 80 13.21 19.79 17.30
N ASP A 81 14.01 20.23 16.34
CA ASP A 81 14.26 21.67 16.04
C ASP A 81 14.70 22.51 17.26
N GLY A 82 15.36 21.86 18.23
CA GLY A 82 15.83 22.50 19.47
C GLY A 82 14.80 22.55 20.61
N GLU A 83 13.58 22.08 20.38
CA GLU A 83 12.53 21.93 21.39
C GLU A 83 12.51 20.52 21.96
N VAL A 84 12.45 20.39 23.29
CA VAL A 84 12.36 19.10 23.99
C VAL A 84 10.90 18.70 24.08
N LEU A 85 10.50 17.69 23.30
CA LEU A 85 9.13 17.15 23.29
C LEU A 85 8.88 16.16 24.45
N ALA A 86 9.89 15.42 24.84
CA ALA A 86 9.84 14.51 25.99
C ALA A 86 11.25 14.28 26.55
N LYS A 87 11.36 14.10 27.87
CA LYS A 87 12.61 13.77 28.54
C LYS A 87 12.68 12.29 28.83
N ALA A 88 13.91 11.79 28.99
CA ALA A 88 14.14 10.41 29.44
C ALA A 88 13.48 10.19 30.80
N GLY A 89 12.69 9.11 30.90
CA GLY A 89 11.91 8.78 32.10
C GLY A 89 10.48 9.34 32.13
N ASP A 90 10.11 10.22 31.23
CA ASP A 90 8.73 10.71 31.14
C ASP A 90 7.79 9.63 30.58
N VAL A 91 6.56 9.61 31.09
CA VAL A 91 5.48 8.80 30.55
C VAL A 91 4.82 9.60 29.44
N PHE A 92 4.76 9.06 28.24
CA PHE A 92 4.14 9.73 27.10
C PHE A 92 2.64 9.95 27.31
N THR A 93 2.24 11.22 27.35
CA THR A 93 0.82 11.59 27.26
C THR A 93 0.34 11.48 25.81
N ARG A 94 -0.96 11.39 25.62
CA ARG A 94 -1.57 11.34 24.29
C ARG A 94 -1.21 12.58 23.43
N GLU A 95 -1.09 13.73 24.03
CA GLU A 95 -0.72 14.98 23.34
C GLU A 95 0.75 14.96 22.91
N GLN A 96 1.65 14.60 23.83
CA GLN A 96 3.08 14.44 23.52
C GLN A 96 3.33 13.40 22.43
N ALA A 97 2.65 12.24 22.52
CA ALA A 97 2.76 11.21 21.50
C ALA A 97 2.36 11.70 20.10
N ARG A 98 1.30 12.52 20.01
CA ARG A 98 0.88 13.15 18.76
C ARG A 98 1.87 14.19 18.27
N GLN A 99 2.38 15.06 19.16
CA GLN A 99 3.38 16.06 18.82
C GLN A 99 4.65 15.42 18.27
N ILE A 100 5.11 14.33 18.87
CA ILE A 100 6.27 13.56 18.41
C ILE A 100 6.05 13.01 16.99
N GLN A 101 4.88 12.45 16.72
CA GLN A 101 4.54 11.97 15.37
C GLN A 101 4.41 13.11 14.36
N ASP A 102 3.73 14.20 14.73
CA ASP A 102 3.52 15.37 13.87
C ASP A 102 4.84 16.09 13.55
N ALA A 103 5.83 16.01 14.45
CA ALA A 103 7.19 16.49 14.23
C ALA A 103 8.03 15.58 13.29
N GLY A 104 7.48 14.47 12.82
CA GLY A 104 8.15 13.56 11.89
C GLY A 104 9.14 12.59 12.53
N VAL A 105 9.10 12.42 13.86
CA VAL A 105 9.93 11.43 14.56
C VAL A 105 9.43 10.04 14.22
N ASN A 106 10.28 9.20 13.62
CA ASN A 106 9.91 7.87 13.15
C ASN A 106 10.38 6.73 14.04
N GLU A 107 11.26 7.00 15.00
CA GLU A 107 11.83 6.01 15.91
C GLU A 107 11.82 6.54 17.34
N VAL A 108 11.26 5.76 18.25
CA VAL A 108 11.21 6.09 19.68
C VAL A 108 11.64 4.90 20.50
N TRP A 109 12.62 5.12 21.38
CA TRP A 109 13.05 4.13 22.35
C TRP A 109 12.21 4.25 23.61
N VAL A 110 11.62 3.13 24.02
CA VAL A 110 10.80 3.02 25.23
C VAL A 110 11.39 2.02 26.20
N LYS A 111 11.19 2.26 27.47
CA LYS A 111 11.59 1.38 28.56
C LYS A 111 10.43 0.45 28.93
N LEU A 112 10.60 -0.86 28.74
CA LEU A 112 9.69 -1.88 29.23
C LEU A 112 10.22 -2.50 30.53
N ALA A 113 9.39 -3.24 31.23
CA ALA A 113 9.75 -3.83 32.53
C ALA A 113 11.07 -4.66 32.52
N HIS A 114 11.35 -5.35 31.41
CA HIS A 114 12.49 -6.26 31.31
C HIS A 114 13.51 -5.92 30.22
N LYS A 115 13.22 -4.92 29.37
CA LYS A 115 14.11 -4.55 28.26
C LYS A 115 13.78 -3.18 27.68
N ASN A 116 14.75 -2.63 26.97
CA ASN A 116 14.53 -1.47 26.11
C ASN A 116 13.98 -1.94 24.76
N HIS A 117 13.04 -1.20 24.21
CA HIS A 117 12.38 -1.56 22.98
C HIS A 117 12.28 -0.35 22.03
N LEU A 118 12.54 -0.60 20.74
CA LEU A 118 12.46 0.42 19.70
C LEU A 118 11.10 0.30 18.99
N ILE A 119 10.34 1.37 19.01
CA ILE A 119 9.10 1.51 18.25
C ILE A 119 9.40 2.33 17.00
N ARG A 120 9.10 1.77 15.82
CA ARG A 120 9.33 2.43 14.54
C ARG A 120 8.00 2.64 13.82
N GLY A 121 7.77 3.87 13.33
CA GLY A 121 6.62 4.24 12.50
C GLY A 121 6.87 4.03 11.00
N ASN A 122 5.90 4.47 10.20
CA ASN A 122 5.95 4.37 8.75
C ASN A 122 6.15 5.72 8.04
N ASN A 123 6.76 6.69 8.72
CA ASN A 123 7.10 8.01 8.15
C ASN A 123 5.89 8.77 7.55
N ARG A 124 4.72 8.68 8.17
CA ARG A 124 3.52 9.39 7.73
C ARG A 124 3.15 10.50 8.70
N VAL A 125 2.96 11.70 8.17
CA VAL A 125 2.61 12.91 8.94
C VAL A 125 1.50 13.69 8.26
N LYS A 126 0.78 14.50 9.01
CA LYS A 126 -0.16 15.46 8.43
C LYS A 126 0.61 16.65 7.87
N LEU A 127 0.30 17.04 6.63
CA LEU A 127 0.98 18.13 5.95
C LEU A 127 0.85 19.44 6.74
N SER A 128 -0.35 19.78 7.21
CA SER A 128 -0.65 21.01 7.96
C SER A 128 0.14 21.17 9.27
N LYS A 129 0.68 20.08 9.81
CA LYS A 129 1.51 20.09 11.03
C LYS A 129 2.98 20.39 10.75
N VAL A 130 3.48 19.97 9.60
CA VAL A 130 4.87 20.22 9.19
C VAL A 130 5.02 21.52 8.42
N PHE A 131 4.04 21.85 7.60
CA PHE A 131 4.04 23.07 6.80
C PHE A 131 2.67 23.75 6.86
N PRO A 132 2.60 25.02 7.32
CA PRO A 132 1.33 25.73 7.46
C PRO A 132 0.72 26.05 6.10
N CYS A 133 -0.27 25.25 5.70
CA CYS A 133 -1.02 25.37 4.46
C CYS A 133 -2.45 24.85 4.63
N GLN A 134 -3.31 25.18 3.67
CA GLN A 134 -4.64 24.58 3.56
C GLN A 134 -4.54 23.33 2.67
N GLU A 135 -4.72 22.15 3.27
CA GLU A 135 -4.56 20.85 2.62
C GLU A 135 -5.56 20.66 1.47
N ASP A 136 -6.80 21.15 1.64
CA ASP A 136 -7.87 21.04 0.64
C ASP A 136 -7.54 21.79 -0.67
N GLU A 137 -6.92 22.97 -0.61
CA GLU A 137 -6.51 23.75 -1.79
C GLU A 137 -5.40 23.08 -2.58
N LEU A 138 -4.59 22.27 -1.91
CA LEU A 138 -3.51 21.50 -2.52
C LEU A 138 -3.96 20.13 -3.03
N GLY A 139 -5.21 19.73 -2.74
CA GLY A 139 -5.74 18.42 -3.09
C GLY A 139 -5.12 17.28 -2.28
N ILE A 140 -4.54 17.59 -1.11
CA ILE A 140 -3.94 16.62 -0.19
C ILE A 140 -4.94 16.37 0.94
N LEU A 141 -5.54 15.19 0.92
CA LEU A 141 -6.60 14.80 1.86
C LEU A 141 -6.14 13.74 2.87
N GLU A 142 -4.89 13.31 2.78
CA GLU A 142 -4.36 12.18 3.54
C GLU A 142 -2.98 12.50 4.11
N ASP A 143 -2.52 11.65 5.04
CA ASP A 143 -1.17 11.76 5.57
C ASP A 143 -0.13 11.62 4.45
N VAL A 144 0.85 12.50 4.44
CA VAL A 144 1.92 12.55 3.45
C VAL A 144 3.16 11.78 3.90
N TYR A 145 3.93 11.30 2.94
CA TYR A 145 5.20 10.65 3.20
C TYR A 145 6.28 11.66 3.55
N TYR A 146 6.71 11.65 4.80
CA TYR A 146 7.59 12.66 5.40
C TYR A 146 8.95 12.82 4.70
N PRO A 147 9.68 11.74 4.32
CA PRO A 147 10.96 11.88 3.63
C PRO A 147 10.86 12.68 2.33
N THR A 148 9.85 12.40 1.50
CA THR A 148 9.61 13.15 0.25
C THR A 148 9.22 14.59 0.54
N LEU A 149 8.41 14.84 1.56
CA LEU A 149 8.04 16.21 1.96
C LEU A 149 9.28 17.02 2.37
N VAL A 150 10.14 16.45 3.22
CA VAL A 150 11.38 17.12 3.67
C VAL A 150 12.29 17.42 2.48
N GLN A 151 12.40 16.52 1.52
CA GLN A 151 13.18 16.76 0.31
C GLN A 151 12.63 17.96 -0.48
N ILE A 152 11.32 18.00 -0.73
CA ILE A 152 10.66 19.11 -1.43
C ILE A 152 10.87 20.43 -0.68
N LEU A 153 10.75 20.43 0.64
CA LEU A 153 10.94 21.64 1.46
C LEU A 153 12.39 22.15 1.46
N LYS A 154 13.39 21.26 1.36
CA LYS A 154 14.80 21.62 1.28
C LYS A 154 15.19 22.18 -0.09
N GLU A 155 14.66 21.61 -1.17
CA GLU A 155 14.93 22.05 -2.55
C GLU A 155 14.32 23.42 -2.84
N ASN A 156 13.22 23.78 -2.20
CA ASN A 156 12.48 25.02 -2.44
C ASN A 156 12.61 26.00 -1.25
N LYS A 157 13.20 27.17 -1.50
CA LYS A 157 13.47 28.15 -0.42
C LYS A 157 12.30 29.09 -0.10
N THR A 158 11.43 29.39 -1.09
CA THR A 158 10.30 30.33 -0.90
C THR A 158 9.00 29.60 -0.63
N LYS A 159 8.09 30.20 0.15
CA LYS A 159 6.79 29.61 0.50
C LYS A 159 5.94 29.29 -0.73
N GLU A 160 5.95 30.19 -1.72
CA GLU A 160 5.17 30.00 -2.97
C GLU A 160 5.68 28.82 -3.79
N LYS A 161 7.02 28.70 -3.96
CA LYS A 161 7.64 27.56 -4.66
C LYS A 161 7.40 26.24 -3.92
N ARG A 162 7.41 26.26 -2.58
CA ARG A 162 7.06 25.08 -1.77
C ARG A 162 5.63 24.64 -2.01
N LEU A 163 4.66 25.56 -2.01
CA LEU A 163 3.26 25.25 -2.27
C LEU A 163 3.05 24.68 -3.68
N GLN A 164 3.68 25.30 -4.68
CA GLN A 164 3.61 24.82 -6.04
C GLN A 164 4.23 23.41 -6.19
N ALA A 165 5.43 23.20 -5.64
CA ALA A 165 6.13 21.91 -5.68
C ALA A 165 5.34 20.81 -4.94
N ILE A 166 4.71 21.14 -3.80
CA ILE A 166 3.84 20.21 -3.08
C ILE A 166 2.62 19.82 -3.94
N LYS A 167 1.99 20.78 -4.62
CA LYS A 167 0.84 20.54 -5.49
C LYS A 167 1.22 19.67 -6.69
N GLU A 168 2.35 19.94 -7.33
CA GLU A 168 2.87 19.16 -8.47
C GLU A 168 3.23 17.72 -8.07
N ASN A 169 3.74 17.54 -6.85
CA ASN A 169 4.14 16.24 -6.31
C ASN A 169 3.09 15.59 -5.40
N ALA A 170 1.84 16.04 -5.41
CA ALA A 170 0.79 15.52 -4.53
C ALA A 170 0.63 13.99 -4.61
N LYS A 171 0.72 13.40 -5.80
CA LYS A 171 0.67 11.94 -6.00
C LYS A 171 1.84 11.21 -5.34
N ASN A 172 3.04 11.78 -5.39
CA ASN A 172 4.24 11.21 -4.78
C ASN A 172 4.27 11.38 -3.26
N LEU A 173 3.53 12.35 -2.73
CA LEU A 173 3.34 12.55 -1.30
C LEU A 173 2.28 11.62 -0.72
N MET A 174 1.17 11.42 -1.45
CA MET A 174 0.07 10.53 -1.06
C MET A 174 0.24 9.13 -1.66
N ILE A 175 1.36 8.46 -1.37
CA ILE A 175 1.64 7.11 -1.88
C ILE A 175 0.61 6.13 -1.32
N THR A 176 -0.17 5.49 -2.19
CA THR A 176 -1.16 4.46 -1.83
C THR A 176 -0.61 3.03 -1.90
N THR A 177 0.56 2.84 -2.52
CA THR A 177 1.28 1.57 -2.53
C THR A 177 2.09 1.38 -1.24
N LEU A 178 2.55 0.16 -0.99
CA LEU A 178 3.45 -0.11 0.12
C LEU A 178 4.79 0.62 -0.06
N THR A 179 5.42 0.93 1.05
CA THR A 179 6.79 1.47 1.12
C THR A 179 7.66 0.55 1.99
N MET A 180 8.97 0.69 1.89
CA MET A 180 9.90 -0.05 2.77
C MET A 180 9.64 0.27 4.24
N ASP A 181 9.31 1.53 4.55
CA ASP A 181 8.98 1.96 5.92
C ASP A 181 7.71 1.29 6.45
N ASP A 182 6.71 1.03 5.60
CA ASP A 182 5.53 0.27 6.00
C ASP A 182 5.89 -1.16 6.41
N ILE A 183 6.80 -1.81 5.68
CA ILE A 183 7.27 -3.17 6.00
C ILE A 183 8.01 -3.17 7.33
N LEU A 184 8.97 -2.26 7.51
CA LEU A 184 9.75 -2.14 8.74
C LEU A 184 8.85 -1.80 9.94
N ALA A 185 7.91 -0.87 9.77
CA ALA A 185 6.94 -0.52 10.81
C ALA A 185 6.00 -1.69 11.15
N THR A 186 5.62 -2.51 10.16
CA THR A 186 4.80 -3.71 10.38
C THR A 186 5.56 -4.75 11.21
N VAL A 187 6.84 -5.00 10.90
CA VAL A 187 7.69 -5.89 11.69
C VAL A 187 7.86 -5.34 13.12
N SER A 188 8.09 -4.02 13.26
CA SER A 188 8.16 -3.36 14.56
C SER A 188 6.85 -3.57 15.35
N TYR A 189 5.70 -3.35 14.70
CA TYR A 189 4.39 -3.54 15.34
C TYR A 189 4.14 -5.00 15.77
N TYR A 190 4.59 -5.96 14.96
CA TYR A 190 4.53 -7.37 15.36
C TYR A 190 5.35 -7.63 16.63
N LEU A 191 6.56 -7.06 16.74
CA LEU A 191 7.37 -7.14 17.94
C LEU A 191 6.75 -6.41 19.12
N ASP A 192 6.05 -5.30 18.88
CA ASP A 192 5.29 -4.58 19.91
C ASP A 192 4.20 -5.45 20.51
N ILE A 193 3.41 -6.15 19.68
CA ILE A 193 2.35 -7.08 20.13
C ILE A 193 2.94 -8.19 21.01
N LEU A 194 4.10 -8.76 20.63
CA LEU A 194 4.79 -9.76 21.45
C LEU A 194 5.23 -9.23 22.82
N ASN A 195 5.36 -7.91 22.94
CA ASN A 195 5.69 -7.22 24.21
C ASN A 195 4.47 -6.65 24.93
N GLY A 196 3.26 -6.97 24.49
CA GLY A 196 2.02 -6.50 25.09
C GLY A 196 1.62 -5.07 24.69
N ILE A 197 2.27 -4.49 23.68
CA ILE A 197 1.92 -3.18 23.14
C ILE A 197 1.02 -3.37 21.93
N GLY A 198 -0.19 -2.82 21.96
CA GLY A 198 -1.17 -2.94 20.89
C GLY A 198 -2.08 -4.16 21.03
N GLN A 199 -2.89 -4.40 20.01
CA GLN A 199 -3.91 -5.45 20.01
C GLN A 199 -3.95 -6.16 18.65
N ILE A 200 -4.24 -7.46 18.70
CA ILE A 200 -4.51 -8.27 17.50
C ILE A 200 -5.92 -7.93 17.00
N ASP A 201 -6.03 -7.65 15.70
CA ASP A 201 -7.31 -7.37 15.07
C ASP A 201 -8.03 -8.65 14.65
N ASN A 202 -9.36 -8.62 14.72
CA ASN A 202 -10.18 -9.66 14.11
C ASN A 202 -10.17 -9.47 12.58
N ILE A 203 -9.57 -10.41 11.86
CA ILE A 203 -9.45 -10.37 10.39
C ILE A 203 -10.83 -10.43 9.69
N ASP A 204 -11.82 -11.07 10.30
CA ASP A 204 -13.15 -11.22 9.72
C ASP A 204 -14.07 -10.03 9.98
N HIS A 205 -13.67 -9.12 10.86
CA HIS A 205 -14.47 -7.93 11.15
C HIS A 205 -14.49 -7.00 9.94
N LEU A 206 -15.67 -6.53 9.52
CA LEU A 206 -15.85 -5.67 8.34
C LEU A 206 -15.05 -4.36 8.39
N SER A 207 -14.72 -3.85 9.58
CA SER A 207 -13.84 -2.70 9.72
C SER A 207 -12.39 -2.97 9.27
N ASN A 208 -11.96 -4.22 9.23
CA ASN A 208 -10.62 -4.65 8.84
C ASN A 208 -10.56 -5.29 7.45
N ARG A 209 -11.71 -5.41 6.78
CA ARG A 209 -11.83 -5.96 5.43
C ARG A 209 -12.18 -4.84 4.46
N ARG A 210 -11.40 -4.71 3.40
CA ARG A 210 -11.68 -3.79 2.30
C ARG A 210 -12.63 -4.47 1.32
N ILE A 211 -13.67 -3.76 0.91
CA ILE A 211 -14.61 -4.22 -0.12
C ILE A 211 -14.17 -3.63 -1.44
N ALA A 212 -13.92 -4.47 -2.44
CA ALA A 212 -13.65 -4.04 -3.80
C ALA A 212 -14.97 -3.60 -4.46
N SER A 213 -15.04 -2.36 -4.92
CA SER A 213 -16.22 -1.85 -5.65
C SER A 213 -16.25 -2.35 -7.08
N VAL A 214 -17.44 -2.29 -7.73
CA VAL A 214 -17.61 -2.64 -9.14
C VAL A 214 -16.65 -1.86 -10.04
N GLY A 215 -16.45 -0.57 -9.77
CA GLY A 215 -15.52 0.27 -10.53
C GLY A 215 -14.07 -0.22 -10.43
N GLU A 216 -13.63 -0.70 -9.27
CA GLU A 216 -12.30 -1.27 -9.07
C GLU A 216 -12.15 -2.60 -9.83
N LEU A 217 -13.15 -3.47 -9.76
CA LEU A 217 -13.16 -4.74 -10.50
C LEU A 217 -13.13 -4.51 -12.01
N LEU A 218 -13.92 -3.55 -12.51
CA LEU A 218 -13.93 -3.15 -13.92
C LEU A 218 -12.57 -2.57 -14.35
N ALA A 219 -11.97 -1.71 -13.53
CA ALA A 219 -10.65 -1.14 -13.80
C ALA A 219 -9.57 -2.22 -13.90
N ASN A 220 -9.63 -3.26 -13.06
CA ASN A 220 -8.72 -4.40 -13.11
C ASN A 220 -8.91 -5.22 -14.39
N ALA A 221 -10.14 -5.47 -14.80
CA ALA A 221 -10.44 -6.15 -16.06
C ALA A 221 -9.93 -5.35 -17.27
N PHE A 222 -10.16 -4.03 -17.29
CA PHE A 222 -9.67 -3.13 -18.33
C PHE A 222 -8.13 -3.13 -18.38
N ARG A 223 -7.45 -3.00 -17.23
CA ARG A 223 -5.99 -3.06 -17.12
C ARG A 223 -5.44 -4.37 -17.68
N SER A 224 -6.06 -5.51 -17.37
CA SER A 224 -5.69 -6.81 -17.94
C SER A 224 -5.80 -6.82 -19.47
N GLY A 225 -6.87 -6.23 -20.02
CA GLY A 225 -7.06 -6.06 -21.46
C GLY A 225 -5.97 -5.20 -22.11
N ILE A 226 -5.61 -4.07 -21.49
CA ILE A 226 -4.54 -3.18 -21.96
C ILE A 226 -3.17 -3.87 -21.92
N ASN A 227 -2.87 -4.62 -20.86
CA ASN A 227 -1.61 -5.35 -20.76
C ASN A 227 -1.47 -6.41 -21.87
N LYS A 228 -2.56 -7.11 -22.20
CA LYS A 228 -2.58 -8.05 -23.35
C LYS A 228 -2.41 -7.32 -24.68
N LEU A 229 -3.04 -6.16 -24.84
CA LEU A 229 -2.87 -5.31 -26.02
C LEU A 229 -1.41 -4.86 -26.16
N ALA A 230 -0.79 -4.41 -25.09
CA ALA A 230 0.61 -4.00 -25.07
C ALA A 230 1.56 -5.16 -25.42
N GLY A 231 1.28 -6.37 -24.94
CA GLY A 231 2.00 -7.60 -25.32
C GLY A 231 1.92 -7.88 -26.82
N ASN A 232 0.71 -7.87 -27.36
CA ASN A 232 0.48 -8.09 -28.79
C ASN A 232 1.17 -7.04 -29.68
N ILE A 233 1.17 -5.77 -29.23
CA ILE A 233 1.90 -4.71 -29.94
C ILE A 233 3.40 -4.98 -29.96
N LYS A 234 3.98 -5.38 -28.82
CA LYS A 234 5.41 -5.75 -28.74
C LYS A 234 5.76 -6.90 -29.66
N GLU A 235 4.96 -7.96 -29.69
CA GLU A 235 5.16 -9.11 -30.58
C GLU A 235 5.06 -8.71 -32.05
N THR A 236 4.09 -7.85 -32.40
CA THR A 236 3.91 -7.39 -33.78
C THR A 236 5.07 -6.52 -34.25
N LEU A 237 5.65 -5.72 -33.35
CA LEU A 237 6.80 -4.85 -33.66
C LEU A 237 8.11 -5.63 -33.80
N GLN A 238 8.28 -6.75 -33.11
CA GLN A 238 9.50 -7.55 -33.18
C GLN A 238 9.73 -8.21 -34.55
N GLY A 239 8.68 -8.37 -35.36
CA GLY A 239 8.74 -9.07 -36.65
C GLY A 239 8.63 -8.17 -37.89
N LYS A 240 8.62 -6.84 -37.77
CA LYS A 240 8.34 -5.93 -38.89
C LYS A 240 9.31 -4.74 -38.94
N GLU A 241 9.59 -4.26 -40.13
CA GLU A 241 10.33 -3.00 -40.35
C GLU A 241 9.43 -1.79 -40.10
N PHE A 242 9.97 -0.77 -39.41
CA PHE A 242 9.21 0.42 -38.97
C PHE A 242 8.68 1.27 -40.15
N SER A 243 9.26 1.16 -41.32
CA SER A 243 8.87 1.96 -42.51
C SER A 243 7.50 1.58 -43.10
N GLU A 244 7.01 0.38 -42.83
CA GLU A 244 5.79 -0.14 -43.44
C GLU A 244 4.59 -0.22 -42.47
N ILE A 245 4.76 0.22 -41.22
CA ILE A 245 3.82 0.00 -40.15
C ILE A 245 2.89 1.20 -39.97
N THR A 246 1.58 0.98 -40.05
CA THR A 246 0.57 1.98 -39.68
C THR A 246 0.01 1.66 -38.29
N PRO A 247 -0.35 2.70 -37.46
CA PRO A 247 -0.93 2.49 -36.13
C PRO A 247 -2.15 1.58 -36.13
N SER A 248 -2.99 1.63 -37.15
CA SER A 248 -4.22 0.83 -37.29
C SER A 248 -3.93 -0.68 -37.50
N GLN A 249 -2.74 -1.04 -37.99
CA GLN A 249 -2.33 -2.43 -38.18
C GLN A 249 -1.76 -3.06 -36.91
N ILE A 250 -1.26 -2.23 -35.99
CA ILE A 250 -0.62 -2.67 -34.75
C ILE A 250 -1.64 -2.72 -33.60
N VAL A 251 -2.50 -1.71 -33.53
CA VAL A 251 -3.45 -1.57 -32.39
C VAL A 251 -4.71 -2.39 -32.69
N ASN A 252 -4.81 -3.57 -32.07
CA ASN A 252 -6.00 -4.43 -32.16
C ASN A 252 -6.81 -4.32 -30.88
N PRO A 253 -8.01 -3.70 -30.85
CA PRO A 253 -8.81 -3.49 -29.64
C PRO A 253 -9.49 -4.77 -29.11
N ARG A 254 -9.40 -5.91 -29.84
CA ARG A 254 -10.06 -7.15 -29.45
C ARG A 254 -9.72 -7.65 -28.04
N PRO A 255 -8.47 -7.63 -27.56
CA PRO A 255 -8.14 -8.07 -26.20
C PRO A 255 -8.84 -7.26 -25.11
N VAL A 256 -8.96 -5.95 -25.30
CA VAL A 256 -9.65 -5.06 -24.36
C VAL A 256 -11.15 -5.33 -24.37
N ASN A 257 -11.76 -5.37 -25.56
CA ASN A 257 -13.18 -5.66 -25.72
C ASN A 257 -13.53 -7.05 -25.16
N LYS A 258 -12.66 -8.04 -25.36
CA LYS A 258 -12.84 -9.37 -24.79
C LYS A 258 -12.81 -9.34 -23.26
N ALA A 259 -11.82 -8.67 -22.66
CA ALA A 259 -11.70 -8.56 -21.20
C ALA A 259 -12.93 -7.90 -20.57
N LEU A 260 -13.44 -6.83 -21.17
CA LEU A 260 -14.66 -6.16 -20.70
C LEU A 260 -15.91 -7.02 -20.88
N LYS A 261 -16.04 -7.70 -22.02
CA LYS A 261 -17.16 -8.62 -22.28
C LYS A 261 -17.15 -9.81 -21.32
N ASP A 262 -15.97 -10.37 -21.06
CA ASP A 262 -15.81 -11.48 -20.12
C ASP A 262 -16.17 -11.03 -18.69
N PHE A 263 -15.81 -9.80 -18.30
CA PHE A 263 -16.17 -9.24 -17.01
C PHE A 263 -17.69 -9.08 -16.86
N ILE A 264 -18.40 -8.54 -17.85
CA ILE A 264 -19.83 -8.26 -17.77
C ILE A 264 -20.68 -9.49 -18.00
N ALA A 265 -20.34 -10.34 -18.98
CA ALA A 265 -21.20 -11.42 -19.44
C ALA A 265 -20.82 -12.82 -18.92
N SER A 266 -19.52 -13.05 -18.67
CA SER A 266 -19.02 -14.40 -18.35
C SER A 266 -18.48 -14.52 -16.92
N SER A 267 -18.37 -13.41 -16.17
CA SER A 267 -17.95 -13.44 -14.77
C SER A 267 -18.99 -14.15 -13.90
N GLN A 268 -18.50 -14.96 -12.96
CA GLN A 268 -19.37 -15.61 -11.96
C GLN A 268 -20.04 -14.60 -11.01
N LEU A 269 -19.48 -13.40 -10.89
CA LEU A 269 -20.04 -12.32 -10.07
C LEU A 269 -21.16 -11.58 -10.78
N SER A 270 -21.21 -11.65 -12.11
CA SER A 270 -22.30 -11.05 -12.91
C SER A 270 -23.53 -11.95 -12.88
N GLN A 271 -24.63 -11.43 -12.39
CA GLN A 271 -25.89 -12.15 -12.22
C GLN A 271 -27.06 -11.32 -12.77
N LEU A 272 -28.07 -12.01 -13.29
CA LEU A 272 -29.31 -11.35 -13.66
C LEU A 272 -30.02 -10.83 -12.40
N MET A 273 -30.48 -9.58 -12.47
CA MET A 273 -31.25 -8.99 -11.38
C MET A 273 -32.65 -9.60 -11.37
N ASP A 274 -33.13 -10.03 -10.21
CA ASP A 274 -34.50 -10.46 -10.03
C ASP A 274 -35.43 -9.23 -10.10
N GLN A 275 -36.33 -9.28 -11.08
CA GLN A 275 -37.31 -8.19 -11.34
C GLN A 275 -38.75 -8.58 -10.99
N ILE A 276 -38.98 -9.85 -10.64
CA ILE A 276 -40.32 -10.37 -10.35
C ILE A 276 -40.82 -9.83 -9.01
N ASN A 277 -39.94 -9.87 -8.00
CA ASN A 277 -40.26 -9.37 -6.66
C ASN A 277 -39.32 -8.21 -6.30
N PRO A 278 -39.86 -6.99 -6.09
CA PRO A 278 -39.04 -5.84 -5.71
C PRO A 278 -38.18 -6.06 -4.45
N LEU A 279 -38.69 -6.84 -3.49
CA LEU A 279 -37.98 -7.16 -2.26
C LEU A 279 -36.75 -8.05 -2.52
N SER A 280 -36.89 -9.03 -3.40
CA SER A 280 -35.82 -9.90 -3.84
C SER A 280 -34.70 -9.10 -4.55
N GLY A 281 -35.10 -8.19 -5.45
CA GLY A 281 -34.17 -7.28 -6.13
C GLY A 281 -33.43 -6.35 -5.14
N LEU A 282 -34.14 -5.83 -4.13
CA LEU A 282 -33.52 -5.02 -3.08
C LEU A 282 -32.52 -5.83 -2.26
N THR A 283 -32.88 -7.05 -1.87
CA THR A 283 -32.01 -7.97 -1.11
C THR A 283 -30.76 -8.29 -1.91
N GLN A 284 -30.87 -8.54 -3.21
CA GLN A 284 -29.74 -8.80 -4.09
C GLN A 284 -28.77 -7.61 -4.16
N LYS A 285 -29.29 -6.38 -4.25
CA LYS A 285 -28.47 -5.15 -4.27
C LYS A 285 -27.75 -4.89 -2.94
N ARG A 286 -28.20 -5.48 -1.85
CA ARG A 286 -27.61 -5.31 -0.49
C ARG A 286 -26.56 -6.37 -0.14
N LYS A 287 -26.28 -7.32 -1.01
CA LYS A 287 -25.23 -8.31 -0.78
C LYS A 287 -23.85 -7.66 -0.89
N ILE A 288 -23.01 -7.92 0.10
CA ILE A 288 -21.64 -7.40 0.16
C ILE A 288 -20.64 -8.51 -0.21
N SER A 289 -20.86 -9.73 0.29
CA SER A 289 -19.97 -10.85 0.01
C SER A 289 -20.33 -11.51 -1.33
N ALA A 290 -19.32 -11.80 -2.14
CA ALA A 290 -19.47 -12.57 -3.36
C ALA A 290 -19.82 -14.05 -3.09
N VAL A 291 -19.46 -14.55 -1.91
CA VAL A 291 -19.67 -15.95 -1.50
C VAL A 291 -20.82 -16.05 -0.54
N GLY A 292 -21.68 -17.04 -0.71
CA GLY A 292 -22.80 -17.28 0.20
C GLY A 292 -24.14 -17.44 -0.53
N PRO A 293 -25.29 -17.36 0.21
CA PRO A 293 -26.62 -17.51 -0.38
C PRO A 293 -26.87 -16.50 -1.51
N GLY A 294 -27.15 -16.99 -2.71
CA GLY A 294 -27.36 -16.17 -3.91
C GLY A 294 -26.07 -15.58 -4.50
N GLY A 295 -24.90 -15.96 -4.02
CA GLY A 295 -23.59 -15.64 -4.58
C GLY A 295 -22.92 -16.82 -5.23
N VAL A 296 -21.61 -16.73 -5.42
CA VAL A 296 -20.77 -17.77 -5.97
C VAL A 296 -20.50 -18.83 -4.90
N LYS A 297 -20.55 -20.10 -5.25
CA LYS A 297 -20.17 -21.19 -4.34
C LYS A 297 -18.66 -21.16 -4.11
N LYS A 298 -18.24 -21.22 -2.83
CA LYS A 298 -16.82 -21.13 -2.42
C LYS A 298 -15.92 -22.13 -3.16
N GLU A 299 -16.43 -23.32 -3.46
CA GLU A 299 -15.72 -24.40 -4.15
C GLU A 299 -15.49 -24.13 -5.64
N ARG A 300 -16.31 -23.28 -6.25
CA ARG A 300 -16.25 -22.92 -7.69
C ARG A 300 -15.72 -21.51 -7.93
N ALA A 301 -15.45 -20.76 -6.88
CA ALA A 301 -15.08 -19.37 -6.99
C ALA A 301 -13.57 -19.21 -7.14
N SER A 302 -13.16 -18.61 -8.24
CA SER A 302 -11.88 -17.89 -8.32
C SER A 302 -11.95 -16.50 -7.67
N ALA A 303 -13.14 -16.08 -7.22
CA ALA A 303 -13.36 -14.80 -6.59
C ALA A 303 -12.84 -14.82 -5.15
N GLU A 304 -12.12 -13.78 -4.77
CA GLU A 304 -11.72 -13.58 -3.37
C GLU A 304 -12.94 -13.28 -2.51
N VAL A 305 -12.86 -13.61 -1.21
CA VAL A 305 -13.93 -13.34 -0.23
C VAL A 305 -14.29 -11.86 -0.16
N ARG A 306 -13.39 -10.98 -0.62
CA ARG A 306 -13.58 -9.52 -0.64
C ARG A 306 -14.32 -8.99 -1.85
N ASP A 307 -14.47 -9.79 -2.89
CA ASP A 307 -15.19 -9.38 -4.10
C ASP A 307 -16.68 -9.26 -3.82
N ILE A 308 -17.33 -8.33 -4.48
CA ILE A 308 -18.76 -8.09 -4.38
C ILE A 308 -19.47 -8.40 -5.69
N HIS A 309 -20.78 -8.62 -5.60
CA HIS A 309 -21.64 -8.69 -6.79
C HIS A 309 -21.77 -7.34 -7.48
N TYR A 310 -22.05 -7.38 -8.76
CA TYR A 310 -22.46 -6.22 -9.57
C TYR A 310 -23.57 -6.62 -10.56
#